data_848f0b1f9191dbbf9645270405de47ed
#
_entry.id   848f0b1f9191dbbf9645270405de47ed
#
_cell.length_a   1.000
_cell.length_b   1.000
_cell.length_c   1.000
_cell.angle_alpha   90.00
_cell.angle_beta   90.00
_cell.angle_gamma   90.00
#
_symmetry.space_group_name_H-M   'P 1'
#
loop_
_entity.id
_entity.type
_entity.pdbx_description
1 polymer ?
#
loop_
_entity_poly.entity_id
_entity_poly.type
_entity_poly.pdbx_seq_one_letter_code
_entity_poly.pdbx_strand_id
1 'polypeptide(L)'
;MKDNHPDTFIKNMKCVIIFMFKGDGKMAGLSIEEMRDRLSINPMRYANMDNFMENYPPIAEFRAGESFAYVGISDRPWVYLFTEKEEEFSTLIHKTKSFSNFAVLTDEQLRWLDKIQTFQTLISCGKYCLSKDKIVTGFDCSIEILNETDGDYIYAIYAYRGIVTKEYLLDLIYKKNMYGIKHNGVPFAMIGIQDDGAIGLLQVLPEYRRKGYATALVSECVKMMRMKGKIPFAHIEKDHTASLALVAKMGFEFVENVHWVILN
;
A
#
# COMPACT_ATOMS: atom_id res chain seq x y z
N MET A 1 -16.09 -12.56 -27.82
CA MET A 1 -15.85 -12.03 -26.48
C MET A 1 -14.34 -11.90 -26.37
N LYS A 2 -13.82 -10.68 -26.33
CA LYS A 2 -12.36 -10.45 -26.18
C LYS A 2 -12.03 -10.55 -24.69
N ASP A 3 -11.07 -11.42 -24.38
CA ASP A 3 -10.55 -11.62 -23.03
C ASP A 3 -9.97 -10.29 -22.49
N ASN A 4 -10.76 -9.59 -21.66
CA ASN A 4 -10.30 -8.46 -20.87
C ASN A 4 -9.66 -8.99 -19.57
N HIS A 5 -8.59 -9.76 -19.67
CA HIS A 5 -7.81 -10.17 -18.52
C HIS A 5 -6.98 -8.97 -18.04
N PRO A 6 -6.93 -8.67 -16.72
CA PRO A 6 -6.12 -7.58 -16.17
C PRO A 6 -4.67 -7.58 -16.62
N ASP A 7 -4.09 -8.78 -16.84
CA ASP A 7 -2.74 -8.96 -17.38
C ASP A 7 -2.55 -8.37 -18.78
N THR A 8 -3.60 -8.32 -19.61
CA THR A 8 -3.51 -7.77 -20.97
C THR A 8 -3.42 -6.25 -20.93
N PHE A 9 -4.14 -5.61 -20.01
CA PHE A 9 -4.10 -4.16 -19.81
C PHE A 9 -2.73 -3.71 -19.26
N ILE A 10 -2.23 -4.41 -18.23
CA ILE A 10 -0.92 -4.14 -17.62
C ILE A 10 0.22 -4.44 -18.61
N LYS A 11 0.14 -5.52 -19.42
CA LYS A 11 1.11 -5.80 -20.49
C LYS A 11 1.15 -4.72 -21.55
N ASN A 12 0.00 -4.23 -21.98
CA ASN A 12 -0.07 -3.18 -23.00
C ASN A 12 0.47 -1.84 -22.46
N MET A 13 0.17 -1.48 -21.20
CA MET A 13 0.76 -0.31 -20.55
C MET A 13 2.28 -0.46 -20.37
N LYS A 14 2.77 -1.63 -19.93
CA LYS A 14 4.22 -1.89 -19.82
C LYS A 14 4.94 -1.71 -21.17
N CYS A 15 4.38 -2.20 -22.27
CA CYS A 15 4.96 -2.03 -23.61
C CYS A 15 5.03 -0.54 -24.03
N VAL A 16 3.98 0.24 -23.77
CA VAL A 16 3.95 1.66 -24.14
C VAL A 16 4.94 2.47 -23.30
N ILE A 17 5.02 2.21 -21.99
CA ILE A 17 5.90 2.94 -21.08
C ILE A 17 7.38 2.60 -21.35
N ILE A 18 7.72 1.33 -21.57
CA ILE A 18 9.10 0.91 -21.92
C ILE A 18 9.58 1.56 -23.23
N PHE A 19 8.67 1.83 -24.18
CA PHE A 19 9.04 2.50 -25.44
C PHE A 19 9.28 4.02 -25.26
N MET A 20 8.63 4.65 -24.29
CA MET A 20 8.79 6.09 -24.00
C MET A 20 10.09 6.45 -23.28
N PHE A 21 10.71 5.49 -22.57
CA PHE A 21 11.88 5.73 -21.71
C PHE A 21 13.20 5.12 -22.23
N LYS A 22 13.28 4.71 -23.51
CA LYS A 22 14.55 4.41 -24.20
C LYS A 22 15.24 5.69 -24.66
N GLY A 23 15.58 6.56 -23.73
CA GLY A 23 16.33 7.80 -23.96
C GLY A 23 17.56 7.84 -23.05
N ASP A 24 18.70 7.68 -23.68
CA ASP A 24 20.05 8.14 -23.34
C ASP A 24 20.51 8.16 -21.87
N GLY A 25 21.51 7.31 -21.61
CA GLY A 25 22.40 7.40 -20.47
C GLY A 25 22.09 6.42 -19.36
N LYS A 26 22.66 5.21 -19.44
CA LYS A 26 22.92 4.37 -18.28
C LYS A 26 23.83 5.15 -17.30
N MET A 27 23.25 6.01 -16.47
CA MET A 27 23.82 6.26 -15.16
C MET A 27 23.62 4.97 -14.37
N ALA A 28 24.69 4.43 -13.79
CA ALA A 28 24.61 3.26 -12.93
C ALA A 28 23.59 3.54 -11.83
N GLY A 29 22.39 2.98 -11.96
CA GLY A 29 21.35 3.03 -10.94
C GLY A 29 21.86 2.34 -9.67
N LEU A 30 21.25 2.64 -8.52
CA LEU A 30 21.40 1.77 -7.35
C LEU A 30 20.84 0.40 -7.73
N SER A 31 21.51 -0.67 -7.33
CA SER A 31 20.86 -1.98 -7.37
C SER A 31 19.65 -1.97 -6.41
N ILE A 32 18.67 -2.83 -6.66
CA ILE A 32 17.54 -3.00 -5.74
C ILE A 32 18.03 -3.35 -4.34
N GLU A 33 19.11 -4.11 -4.23
CA GLU A 33 19.75 -4.48 -2.96
C GLU A 33 20.26 -3.21 -2.22
N GLU A 34 21.02 -2.35 -2.90
CA GLU A 34 21.49 -1.08 -2.33
C GLU A 34 20.35 -0.15 -1.91
N MET A 35 19.25 -0.11 -2.67
CA MET A 35 18.05 0.66 -2.29
C MET A 35 17.44 0.08 -1.00
N ARG A 36 17.27 -1.24 -0.93
CA ARG A 36 16.70 -1.90 0.26
C ARG A 36 17.59 -1.76 1.49
N ASP A 37 18.91 -1.79 1.33
CA ASP A 37 19.85 -1.52 2.41
C ASP A 37 19.65 -0.12 3.00
N ARG A 38 19.41 0.89 2.16
CA ARG A 38 19.06 2.25 2.63
C ARG A 38 17.73 2.29 3.39
N LEU A 39 16.71 1.56 2.93
CA LEU A 39 15.43 1.48 3.63
C LEU A 39 15.57 0.80 5.00
N SER A 40 16.56 -0.08 5.17
CA SER A 40 16.81 -0.82 6.41
C SER A 40 17.25 0.07 7.57
N ILE A 41 17.66 1.32 7.33
CA ILE A 41 18.01 2.31 8.36
C ILE A 41 16.82 2.59 9.28
N ASN A 42 15.61 2.64 8.71
CA ASN A 42 14.37 2.79 9.48
C ASN A 42 13.28 1.86 8.90
N PRO A 43 13.31 0.56 9.28
CA PRO A 43 12.43 -0.43 8.66
C PRO A 43 10.93 -0.16 8.88
N MET A 44 10.55 0.46 10.00
CA MET A 44 9.13 0.81 10.26
C MET A 44 8.66 1.94 9.34
N ARG A 45 9.51 2.95 9.15
CA ARG A 45 9.22 4.07 8.26
C ARG A 45 9.09 3.63 6.80
N TYR A 46 9.97 2.74 6.34
CA TYR A 46 10.07 2.36 4.94
C TYR A 46 9.44 1.00 4.59
N ALA A 47 8.72 0.35 5.53
CA ALA A 47 8.10 -0.96 5.31
C ALA A 47 7.19 -1.01 4.06
N ASN A 48 6.43 0.06 3.81
CA ASN A 48 5.57 0.20 2.64
C ASN A 48 6.36 0.23 1.32
N MET A 49 7.44 1.02 1.26
CA MET A 49 8.28 1.12 0.07
C MET A 49 9.03 -0.19 -0.19
N ASP A 50 9.60 -0.82 0.85
CA ASP A 50 10.28 -2.12 0.73
C ASP A 50 9.33 -3.21 0.22
N ASN A 51 8.11 -3.28 0.75
CA ASN A 51 7.10 -4.23 0.29
C ASN A 51 6.65 -3.95 -1.15
N PHE A 52 6.46 -2.67 -1.51
CA PHE A 52 6.09 -2.30 -2.87
C PHE A 52 7.19 -2.68 -3.87
N MET A 53 8.45 -2.39 -3.57
CA MET A 53 9.60 -2.75 -4.40
C MET A 53 9.74 -4.26 -4.61
N GLU A 54 9.40 -5.07 -3.60
CA GLU A 54 9.43 -6.53 -3.71
C GLU A 54 8.35 -7.08 -4.67
N ASN A 55 7.16 -6.47 -4.66
CA ASN A 55 6.01 -6.98 -5.39
C ASN A 55 5.88 -6.38 -6.80
N TYR A 56 6.44 -5.20 -7.06
CA TYR A 56 6.27 -4.45 -8.29
C TYR A 56 7.63 -3.99 -8.84
N PRO A 57 8.20 -4.72 -9.82
CA PRO A 57 9.48 -4.35 -10.44
C PRO A 57 9.47 -2.92 -10.97
N PRO A 58 10.62 -2.21 -10.93
CA PRO A 58 10.69 -0.83 -11.36
C PRO A 58 10.44 -0.69 -12.86
N ILE A 59 9.69 0.34 -13.22
CA ILE A 59 9.57 0.82 -14.60
C ILE A 59 10.47 2.02 -14.85
N ALA A 60 10.83 2.75 -13.78
CA ALA A 60 11.80 3.83 -13.78
C ALA A 60 12.41 4.01 -12.38
N GLU A 61 13.65 4.50 -12.37
CA GLU A 61 14.41 4.83 -11.16
C GLU A 61 15.15 6.14 -11.38
N PHE A 62 15.20 6.99 -10.35
CA PHE A 62 15.89 8.28 -10.42
C PHE A 62 16.73 8.48 -9.16
N ARG A 63 17.83 9.22 -9.27
CA ARG A 63 18.74 9.52 -8.17
C ARG A 63 19.00 11.01 -8.02
N ALA A 64 19.19 11.44 -6.78
CA ALA A 64 19.70 12.75 -6.40
C ALA A 64 20.54 12.59 -5.13
N GLY A 65 21.86 12.64 -5.25
CA GLY A 65 22.77 12.35 -4.14
C GLY A 65 22.55 10.96 -3.55
N GLU A 66 22.23 10.92 -2.24
CA GLU A 66 21.92 9.67 -1.55
C GLU A 66 20.43 9.27 -1.65
N SER A 67 19.58 10.15 -2.17
CA SER A 67 18.15 9.94 -2.33
C SER A 67 17.83 9.26 -3.66
N PHE A 68 16.68 8.57 -3.69
CA PHE A 68 16.17 7.96 -4.91
C PHE A 68 14.65 8.00 -5.01
N ALA A 69 14.15 7.93 -6.24
CA ALA A 69 12.76 7.68 -6.55
C ALA A 69 12.63 6.32 -7.23
N TYR A 70 11.66 5.55 -6.80
CA TYR A 70 11.28 4.25 -7.34
C TYR A 70 9.90 4.34 -7.95
N VAL A 71 9.74 3.91 -9.18
CA VAL A 71 8.44 3.91 -9.88
C VAL A 71 8.07 2.49 -10.24
N GLY A 72 6.98 2.00 -9.69
CA GLY A 72 6.39 0.69 -10.01
C GLY A 72 4.93 0.84 -10.44
N ILE A 73 4.34 -0.21 -11.00
CA ILE A 73 2.93 -0.24 -11.39
C ILE A 73 2.20 -1.30 -10.57
N SER A 74 1.20 -0.85 -9.80
CA SER A 74 0.16 -1.71 -9.25
C SER A 74 -1.16 -1.50 -9.99
N ASP A 75 -2.09 -0.70 -9.50
CA ASP A 75 -3.30 -0.24 -10.21
C ASP A 75 -2.98 0.87 -11.21
N ARG A 76 -1.94 1.62 -10.94
CA ARG A 76 -1.36 2.70 -11.77
C ARG A 76 0.13 2.87 -11.46
N PRO A 77 0.88 3.69 -12.22
CA PRO A 77 2.24 4.05 -11.85
C PRO A 77 2.24 4.86 -10.54
N TRP A 78 3.02 4.41 -9.56
CA TRP A 78 3.25 5.09 -8.31
C TRP A 78 4.72 5.41 -8.12
N VAL A 79 5.01 6.65 -7.72
CA VAL A 79 6.34 7.12 -7.35
C VAL A 79 6.48 7.05 -5.83
N TYR A 80 7.47 6.30 -5.36
CA TYR A 80 7.92 6.28 -3.98
C TYR A 80 9.24 7.01 -3.86
N LEU A 81 9.42 7.81 -2.82
CA LEU A 81 10.61 8.61 -2.59
C LEU A 81 11.33 8.21 -1.30
N PHE A 82 12.62 7.91 -1.42
CA PHE A 82 13.54 7.86 -0.29
C PHE A 82 14.37 9.14 -0.29
N THR A 83 14.10 10.05 0.63
CA THR A 83 14.84 11.31 0.76
C THR A 83 14.58 11.99 2.11
N GLU A 84 15.61 12.57 2.68
CA GLU A 84 15.57 13.34 3.93
C GLU A 84 16.11 14.77 3.73
N LYS A 85 16.36 15.19 2.46
CA LYS A 85 16.90 16.49 2.12
C LYS A 85 16.04 17.20 1.08
N GLU A 86 15.67 18.45 1.36
CA GLU A 86 14.80 19.27 0.50
C GLU A 86 15.39 19.46 -0.92
N GLU A 87 16.70 19.68 -1.03
CA GLU A 87 17.36 19.88 -2.33
C GLU A 87 17.33 18.61 -3.19
N GLU A 88 17.57 17.44 -2.57
CA GLU A 88 17.51 16.14 -3.24
C GLU A 88 16.07 15.78 -3.62
N PHE A 89 15.08 16.10 -2.75
CA PHE A 89 13.65 15.98 -3.02
C PHE A 89 13.27 16.81 -4.26
N SER A 90 13.61 18.09 -4.29
CA SER A 90 13.31 18.98 -5.42
C SER A 90 13.87 18.44 -6.75
N THR A 91 15.11 17.93 -6.69
CA THR A 91 15.76 17.29 -7.85
C THR A 91 15.00 16.05 -8.30
N LEU A 92 14.53 15.20 -7.38
CA LEU A 92 13.76 14.00 -7.70
C LEU A 92 12.40 14.36 -8.30
N ILE A 93 11.67 15.34 -7.75
CA ILE A 93 10.40 15.82 -8.32
C ILE A 93 10.59 16.28 -9.77
N HIS A 94 11.66 17.04 -10.03
CA HIS A 94 11.96 17.47 -11.41
C HIS A 94 12.27 16.30 -12.35
N LYS A 95 12.99 15.29 -11.87
CA LYS A 95 13.35 14.10 -12.67
C LYS A 95 12.13 13.20 -12.91
N THR A 96 11.18 13.16 -12.00
CA THR A 96 9.98 12.33 -12.08
C THR A 96 8.79 13.03 -12.76
N LYS A 97 8.99 14.17 -13.43
CA LYS A 97 7.93 15.00 -14.06
C LYS A 97 6.99 14.29 -15.03
N SER A 98 7.37 13.10 -15.52
CA SER A 98 6.53 12.26 -16.39
C SER A 98 5.52 11.42 -15.61
N PHE A 99 5.56 11.47 -14.28
CA PHE A 99 4.68 10.73 -13.38
C PHE A 99 3.94 11.71 -12.47
N SER A 100 2.66 11.49 -12.26
CA SER A 100 1.82 12.37 -11.45
C SER A 100 1.42 11.78 -10.09
N ASN A 101 1.48 10.46 -9.92
CA ASN A 101 0.99 9.84 -8.70
C ASN A 101 2.14 9.52 -7.75
N PHE A 102 2.11 10.12 -6.57
CA PHE A 102 3.11 9.93 -5.52
C PHE A 102 2.47 9.27 -4.30
N ALA A 103 3.12 8.23 -3.80
CA ALA A 103 2.65 7.47 -2.66
C ALA A 103 3.50 7.76 -1.41
N VAL A 104 2.83 7.81 -0.28
CA VAL A 104 3.45 7.77 1.05
C VAL A 104 4.45 8.92 1.30
N LEU A 105 4.11 10.12 0.82
CA LEU A 105 4.86 11.33 1.17
C LEU A 105 4.64 11.67 2.65
N THR A 106 5.71 12.06 3.35
CA THR A 106 5.63 12.53 4.74
C THR A 106 5.10 13.97 4.82
N ASP A 107 4.70 14.43 6.02
CA ASP A 107 4.34 15.83 6.24
C ASP A 107 5.45 16.81 5.80
N GLU A 108 6.70 16.43 5.97
CA GLU A 108 7.85 17.25 5.56
C GLU A 108 7.99 17.30 4.05
N GLN A 109 7.93 16.17 3.39
CA GLN A 109 7.96 16.09 1.92
C GLN A 109 6.77 16.82 1.28
N LEU A 110 5.60 16.78 1.93
CA LEU A 110 4.43 17.52 1.46
C LEU A 110 4.66 19.06 1.54
N ARG A 111 5.28 19.55 2.64
CA ARG A 111 5.67 20.96 2.76
C ARG A 111 6.72 21.38 1.71
N TRP A 112 7.67 20.50 1.37
CA TRP A 112 8.62 20.77 0.29
C TRP A 112 7.95 20.81 -1.07
N LEU A 113 7.03 19.87 -1.33
CA LEU A 113 6.27 19.83 -2.58
C LEU A 113 5.44 21.09 -2.81
N ASP A 114 4.78 21.61 -1.76
CA ASP A 114 3.96 22.83 -1.81
C ASP A 114 4.74 24.08 -2.24
N LYS A 115 6.05 24.10 -2.03
CA LYS A 115 6.93 25.18 -2.50
C LYS A 115 7.29 25.08 -3.99
N ILE A 116 7.13 23.92 -4.60
CA ILE A 116 7.64 23.62 -5.94
C ILE A 116 6.50 23.55 -6.96
N GLN A 117 5.39 22.89 -6.59
CA GLN A 117 4.35 22.52 -7.54
C GLN A 117 3.00 22.36 -6.84
N THR A 118 1.92 22.70 -7.56
CA THR A 118 0.56 22.41 -7.12
C THR A 118 0.23 20.94 -7.21
N PHE A 119 -0.54 20.44 -6.27
CA PHE A 119 -0.95 19.06 -6.19
C PHE A 119 -2.33 18.91 -5.55
N GLN A 120 -2.93 17.76 -5.75
CA GLN A 120 -4.14 17.33 -5.06
C GLN A 120 -3.79 16.19 -4.10
N THR A 121 -4.12 16.34 -2.82
CA THR A 121 -4.04 15.24 -1.86
C THR A 121 -5.22 14.31 -2.07
N LEU A 122 -4.93 13.03 -2.36
CA LEU A 122 -5.94 11.99 -2.52
C LEU A 122 -6.40 11.45 -1.17
N ILE A 123 -5.43 11.17 -0.29
CA ILE A 123 -5.69 10.62 1.04
C ILE A 123 -4.55 10.99 1.98
N SER A 124 -4.87 11.18 3.25
CA SER A 124 -3.91 11.41 4.34
C SER A 124 -4.21 10.47 5.48
N CYS A 125 -3.19 9.73 5.93
CA CYS A 125 -3.31 8.73 6.98
C CYS A 125 -2.20 8.86 8.01
N GLY A 126 -2.46 8.41 9.24
CA GLY A 126 -1.40 7.99 10.15
C GLY A 126 -0.93 6.58 9.79
N LYS A 127 0.37 6.36 9.77
CA LYS A 127 0.98 5.04 9.68
C LYS A 127 1.20 4.48 11.08
N TYR A 128 0.68 3.30 11.32
CA TYR A 128 0.77 2.57 12.59
C TYR A 128 1.48 1.24 12.36
N CYS A 129 2.58 0.99 13.08
CA CYS A 129 3.34 -0.25 12.96
C CYS A 129 3.25 -1.09 14.24
N LEU A 130 3.32 -2.40 14.10
CA LEU A 130 3.40 -3.33 15.22
C LEU A 130 4.82 -3.86 15.36
N SER A 131 5.46 -3.58 16.51
CA SER A 131 6.82 -4.07 16.79
C SER A 131 6.85 -5.59 16.94
N LYS A 132 8.04 -6.19 16.72
CA LYS A 132 8.22 -7.66 16.66
C LYS A 132 7.91 -8.36 17.98
N ASP A 133 8.15 -7.70 19.10
CA ASP A 133 7.97 -8.21 20.46
C ASP A 133 6.51 -8.24 20.94
N LYS A 134 5.62 -7.50 20.27
CA LYS A 134 4.20 -7.48 20.64
C LYS A 134 3.50 -8.75 20.18
N ILE A 135 2.85 -9.42 21.12
CA ILE A 135 2.01 -10.59 20.83
C ILE A 135 0.58 -10.11 20.56
N VAL A 136 0.03 -10.54 19.44
CA VAL A 136 -1.35 -10.25 19.07
C VAL A 136 -2.14 -11.55 19.10
N THR A 137 -3.19 -11.57 19.89
CA THR A 137 -4.11 -12.71 20.01
C THR A 137 -5.50 -12.31 19.54
N GLY A 138 -6.02 -13.02 18.56
CA GLY A 138 -7.45 -13.03 18.19
C GLY A 138 -8.17 -14.19 18.87
N PHE A 139 -9.50 -14.19 18.88
CA PHE A 139 -10.23 -15.39 19.23
C PHE A 139 -10.22 -16.38 18.05
N ASP A 140 -10.36 -17.66 18.37
CA ASP A 140 -10.37 -18.72 17.35
C ASP A 140 -11.66 -18.65 16.54
N CYS A 141 -11.52 -18.42 15.24
CA CYS A 141 -12.62 -18.45 14.27
C CYS A 141 -12.06 -18.86 12.90
N SER A 142 -12.88 -19.48 12.06
CA SER A 142 -12.47 -19.87 10.72
C SER A 142 -12.29 -18.64 9.86
N ILE A 143 -11.02 -18.34 9.52
CA ILE A 143 -10.64 -17.31 8.55
C ILE A 143 -10.16 -18.02 7.28
N GLU A 144 -10.68 -17.63 6.14
CA GLU A 144 -10.36 -18.22 4.86
C GLU A 144 -9.90 -17.17 3.86
N ILE A 145 -9.10 -17.59 2.87
CA ILE A 145 -8.74 -16.74 1.73
C ILE A 145 -10.00 -16.58 0.88
N LEU A 146 -10.38 -15.34 0.61
CA LEU A 146 -11.50 -15.01 -0.25
C LEU A 146 -11.14 -15.31 -1.71
N ASN A 147 -12.11 -15.72 -2.49
CA ASN A 147 -11.94 -16.14 -3.88
C ASN A 147 -12.77 -15.30 -4.84
N GLU A 148 -12.59 -15.51 -6.14
CA GLU A 148 -13.23 -14.70 -7.18
C GLU A 148 -14.77 -14.72 -7.11
N THR A 149 -15.38 -15.81 -6.65
CA THR A 149 -16.85 -15.89 -6.49
C THR A 149 -17.38 -15.00 -5.38
N ASP A 150 -16.53 -14.58 -4.45
CA ASP A 150 -16.86 -13.64 -3.37
C ASP A 150 -16.79 -12.18 -3.84
N GLY A 151 -16.03 -11.91 -4.92
CA GLY A 151 -15.59 -10.56 -5.29
C GLY A 151 -16.72 -9.58 -5.55
N ASP A 152 -17.74 -9.97 -6.31
CA ASP A 152 -18.88 -9.10 -6.62
C ASP A 152 -19.66 -8.73 -5.37
N TYR A 153 -19.90 -9.72 -4.49
CA TYR A 153 -20.59 -9.49 -3.24
C TYR A 153 -19.78 -8.59 -2.31
N ILE A 154 -18.47 -8.86 -2.14
CA ILE A 154 -17.58 -8.08 -1.31
C ILE A 154 -17.56 -6.62 -1.77
N TYR A 155 -17.38 -6.38 -3.08
CA TYR A 155 -17.41 -5.02 -3.62
C TYR A 155 -18.76 -4.35 -3.38
N ALA A 156 -19.88 -5.07 -3.54
CA ALA A 156 -21.21 -4.52 -3.31
C ALA A 156 -21.45 -4.06 -1.87
N ILE A 157 -20.89 -4.77 -0.89
CA ILE A 157 -21.05 -4.44 0.55
C ILE A 157 -19.97 -3.48 1.06
N TYR A 158 -18.84 -3.30 0.35
CA TYR A 158 -17.72 -2.51 0.84
C TYR A 158 -18.09 -1.02 0.98
N ALA A 159 -17.85 -0.46 2.16
CA ALA A 159 -18.29 0.89 2.50
C ALA A 159 -17.56 2.00 1.71
N TYR A 160 -16.32 1.75 1.27
CA TYR A 160 -15.44 2.75 0.63
C TYR A 160 -15.29 2.54 -0.88
N ARG A 161 -16.36 2.10 -1.56
CA ARG A 161 -16.40 1.91 -3.03
C ARG A 161 -16.05 3.13 -3.86
N GLY A 162 -16.17 4.33 -3.28
CA GLY A 162 -15.77 5.58 -3.96
C GLY A 162 -14.26 5.80 -4.04
N ILE A 163 -13.48 5.10 -3.21
CA ILE A 163 -12.02 5.22 -3.13
C ILE A 163 -11.35 3.97 -3.74
N VAL A 164 -11.89 2.80 -3.44
CA VAL A 164 -11.38 1.50 -3.91
C VAL A 164 -12.18 1.05 -5.13
N THR A 165 -11.52 0.85 -6.27
CA THR A 165 -12.17 0.34 -7.47
C THR A 165 -12.47 -1.16 -7.35
N LYS A 166 -13.44 -1.64 -8.15
CA LYS A 166 -13.76 -3.07 -8.20
C LYS A 166 -12.56 -3.88 -8.70
N GLU A 167 -11.89 -3.37 -9.73
CA GLU A 167 -10.74 -4.01 -10.36
C GLU A 167 -9.60 -4.18 -9.36
N TYR A 168 -9.31 -3.16 -8.54
CA TYR A 168 -8.29 -3.25 -7.50
C TYR A 168 -8.64 -4.32 -6.45
N LEU A 169 -9.89 -4.36 -5.98
CA LEU A 169 -10.33 -5.35 -5.01
C LEU A 169 -10.25 -6.79 -5.59
N LEU A 170 -10.67 -6.97 -6.83
CA LEU A 170 -10.58 -8.27 -7.52
C LEU A 170 -9.12 -8.70 -7.73
N ASP A 171 -8.22 -7.78 -8.04
CA ASP A 171 -6.78 -8.05 -8.14
C ASP A 171 -6.20 -8.54 -6.81
N LEU A 172 -6.57 -7.93 -5.69
CA LEU A 172 -6.16 -8.40 -4.35
C LEU A 172 -6.71 -9.80 -4.03
N ILE A 173 -7.94 -10.11 -4.44
CA ILE A 173 -8.52 -11.45 -4.28
C ILE A 173 -7.74 -12.46 -5.14
N TYR A 174 -7.46 -12.14 -6.40
CA TYR A 174 -6.67 -12.97 -7.29
C TYR A 174 -5.27 -13.27 -6.74
N LYS A 175 -4.62 -12.25 -6.17
CA LYS A 175 -3.33 -12.38 -5.50
C LYS A 175 -3.38 -13.10 -4.13
N LYS A 176 -4.57 -13.54 -3.70
CA LYS A 176 -4.80 -14.18 -2.39
C LYS A 176 -4.42 -13.30 -1.20
N ASN A 177 -4.59 -12.00 -1.36
CA ASN A 177 -4.33 -10.98 -0.33
C ASN A 177 -5.60 -10.50 0.38
N MET A 178 -6.75 -11.16 0.15
CA MET A 178 -8.01 -10.89 0.84
C MET A 178 -8.44 -12.09 1.68
N TYR A 179 -8.82 -11.81 2.92
CA TYR A 179 -9.23 -12.82 3.92
C TYR A 179 -10.61 -12.47 4.44
N GLY A 180 -11.37 -13.47 4.80
CA GLY A 180 -12.72 -13.27 5.30
C GLY A 180 -13.21 -14.33 6.27
N ILE A 181 -14.30 -14.00 6.93
CA ILE A 181 -15.08 -14.92 7.76
C ILE A 181 -16.45 -15.02 7.13
N LYS A 182 -16.92 -16.26 6.92
CA LYS A 182 -18.18 -16.54 6.25
C LYS A 182 -19.21 -17.15 7.21
N HIS A 183 -20.48 -16.89 6.93
CA HIS A 183 -21.62 -17.58 7.52
C HIS A 183 -22.46 -18.15 6.38
N ASN A 184 -22.69 -19.45 6.39
CA ASN A 184 -23.39 -20.16 5.31
C ASN A 184 -22.80 -19.85 3.91
N GLY A 185 -21.47 -19.78 3.80
CA GLY A 185 -20.75 -19.49 2.56
C GLY A 185 -20.71 -18.03 2.14
N VAL A 186 -21.34 -17.09 2.88
CA VAL A 186 -21.38 -15.67 2.56
C VAL A 186 -20.45 -14.89 3.47
N PRO A 187 -19.50 -14.07 2.94
CA PRO A 187 -18.61 -13.24 3.74
C PRO A 187 -19.37 -12.16 4.52
N PHE A 188 -19.16 -12.09 5.83
CA PHE A 188 -19.69 -11.02 6.68
C PHE A 188 -18.61 -10.14 7.32
N ALA A 189 -17.37 -10.59 7.25
CA ALA A 189 -16.21 -9.84 7.68
C ALA A 189 -15.06 -10.10 6.71
N MET A 190 -14.27 -9.07 6.41
CA MET A 190 -13.15 -9.16 5.48
C MET A 190 -12.02 -8.21 5.85
N ILE A 191 -10.82 -8.52 5.37
CA ILE A 191 -9.61 -7.72 5.51
C ILE A 191 -8.70 -8.01 4.31
N GLY A 192 -7.81 -7.07 3.97
CA GLY A 192 -6.83 -7.27 2.91
C GLY A 192 -5.43 -6.80 3.28
N ILE A 193 -4.44 -7.28 2.54
CA ILE A 193 -3.08 -6.76 2.51
C ILE A 193 -2.94 -6.02 1.18
N GLN A 194 -2.69 -4.72 1.25
CA GLN A 194 -2.64 -3.82 0.10
C GLN A 194 -1.31 -3.96 -0.67
N ASP A 195 -1.16 -3.24 -1.76
CA ASP A 195 -0.02 -3.28 -2.69
C ASP A 195 1.31 -3.03 -2.00
N ASP A 196 1.35 -2.08 -1.08
CA ASP A 196 2.51 -1.71 -0.29
C ASP A 196 2.67 -2.54 0.99
N GLY A 197 1.81 -3.55 1.17
CA GLY A 197 1.81 -4.43 2.33
C GLY A 197 1.01 -3.92 3.52
N ALA A 198 0.33 -2.77 3.43
CA ALA A 198 -0.50 -2.27 4.51
C ALA A 198 -1.69 -3.20 4.80
N ILE A 199 -1.94 -3.49 6.07
CA ILE A 199 -3.17 -4.13 6.51
C ILE A 199 -4.31 -3.12 6.38
N GLY A 200 -5.32 -3.42 5.56
CA GLY A 200 -6.41 -2.51 5.27
C GLY A 200 -7.68 -3.20 4.78
N LEU A 201 -8.58 -2.45 4.17
CA LEU A 201 -9.85 -2.96 3.63
C LEU A 201 -10.69 -3.73 4.67
N LEU A 202 -10.47 -3.44 5.97
CA LEU A 202 -11.16 -4.11 7.07
C LEU A 202 -12.61 -3.68 7.13
N GLN A 203 -13.50 -4.65 7.02
CA GLN A 203 -14.93 -4.44 7.23
C GLN A 203 -15.57 -5.61 7.96
N VAL A 204 -16.46 -5.30 8.87
CA VAL A 204 -17.37 -6.24 9.54
C VAL A 204 -18.77 -5.69 9.40
N LEU A 205 -19.70 -6.51 8.89
CA LEU A 205 -21.10 -6.09 8.74
C LEU A 205 -21.72 -5.71 10.11
N PRO A 206 -22.63 -4.72 10.16
CA PRO A 206 -23.13 -4.13 11.41
C PRO A 206 -23.59 -5.15 12.45
N GLU A 207 -24.36 -6.17 12.04
CA GLU A 207 -24.92 -7.21 12.90
C GLU A 207 -23.88 -8.18 13.49
N TYR A 208 -22.66 -8.17 12.94
CA TYR A 208 -21.53 -8.99 13.41
C TYR A 208 -20.48 -8.20 14.19
N ARG A 209 -20.66 -6.87 14.34
CA ARG A 209 -19.69 -6.01 15.06
C ARG A 209 -19.67 -6.32 16.56
N ARG A 210 -18.60 -5.86 17.23
CA ARG A 210 -18.36 -5.98 18.68
C ARG A 210 -18.26 -7.42 19.19
N LYS A 211 -18.02 -8.38 18.32
CA LYS A 211 -17.85 -9.81 18.63
C LYS A 211 -16.40 -10.32 18.46
N GLY A 212 -15.42 -9.40 18.24
CA GLY A 212 -14.00 -9.74 18.13
C GLY A 212 -13.50 -10.05 16.71
N TYR A 213 -14.36 -10.16 15.71
CA TYR A 213 -14.00 -10.56 14.33
C TYR A 213 -12.95 -9.65 13.69
N ALA A 214 -13.01 -8.33 13.91
CA ALA A 214 -11.99 -7.40 13.42
C ALA A 214 -10.61 -7.70 14.03
N THR A 215 -10.55 -7.98 15.34
CA THR A 215 -9.31 -8.37 16.03
C THR A 215 -8.76 -9.68 15.47
N ALA A 216 -9.62 -10.69 15.25
CA ALA A 216 -9.21 -11.97 14.69
C ALA A 216 -8.61 -11.82 13.28
N LEU A 217 -9.26 -11.04 12.40
CA LEU A 217 -8.79 -10.78 11.04
C LEU A 217 -7.44 -10.04 11.03
N VAL A 218 -7.28 -8.99 11.84
CA VAL A 218 -6.00 -8.27 11.94
C VAL A 218 -4.92 -9.19 12.50
N SER A 219 -5.23 -10.03 13.51
CA SER A 219 -4.29 -10.99 14.08
C SER A 219 -3.77 -11.99 13.05
N GLU A 220 -4.64 -12.47 12.16
CA GLU A 220 -4.24 -13.39 11.09
C GLU A 220 -3.33 -12.68 10.07
N CYS A 221 -3.66 -11.45 9.64
CA CYS A 221 -2.76 -10.67 8.78
C CYS A 221 -1.39 -10.43 9.43
N VAL A 222 -1.36 -10.07 10.72
CA VAL A 222 -0.11 -9.90 11.48
C VAL A 222 0.71 -11.18 11.47
N LYS A 223 0.10 -12.32 11.77
CA LYS A 223 0.75 -13.63 11.74
C LYS A 223 1.37 -13.93 10.37
N MET A 224 0.59 -13.76 9.31
CA MET A 224 1.04 -14.01 7.93
C MET A 224 2.19 -13.10 7.52
N MET A 225 2.12 -11.81 7.84
CA MET A 225 3.20 -10.86 7.55
C MET A 225 4.48 -11.24 8.28
N ARG A 226 4.38 -11.60 9.57
CA ARG A 226 5.53 -12.03 10.36
C ARG A 226 6.16 -13.33 9.86
N MET A 227 5.34 -14.28 9.40
CA MET A 227 5.85 -15.51 8.76
C MET A 227 6.67 -15.22 7.49
N LYS A 228 6.37 -14.11 6.79
CA LYS A 228 7.13 -13.62 5.63
C LYS A 228 8.28 -12.68 6.04
N GLY A 229 8.58 -12.52 7.33
CA GLY A 229 9.61 -11.60 7.83
C GLY A 229 9.26 -10.12 7.69
N LYS A 230 7.98 -9.78 7.42
CA LYS A 230 7.51 -8.41 7.20
C LYS A 230 7.05 -7.75 8.50
N ILE A 231 7.16 -6.42 8.54
CA ILE A 231 6.64 -5.59 9.63
C ILE A 231 5.15 -5.38 9.38
N PRO A 232 4.26 -5.76 10.32
CA PRO A 232 2.84 -5.45 10.20
C PRO A 232 2.58 -3.96 10.42
N PHE A 233 1.86 -3.33 9.50
CA PHE A 233 1.46 -1.93 9.60
C PHE A 233 0.12 -1.67 8.93
N ALA A 234 -0.51 -0.55 9.29
CA ALA A 234 -1.75 -0.06 8.70
C ALA A 234 -1.67 1.45 8.47
N HIS A 235 -2.37 1.91 7.44
CA HIS A 235 -2.63 3.32 7.19
C HIS A 235 -4.07 3.64 7.60
N ILE A 236 -4.26 4.62 8.49
CA ILE A 236 -5.58 4.92 9.06
C ILE A 236 -5.81 6.43 9.01
N GLU A 237 -6.89 6.85 8.37
CA GLU A 237 -7.33 8.24 8.39
C GLU A 237 -7.65 8.69 9.82
N LYS A 238 -7.31 9.94 10.16
CA LYS A 238 -7.45 10.49 11.52
C LYS A 238 -8.88 10.43 12.08
N ASP A 239 -9.87 10.47 11.21
CA ASP A 239 -11.27 10.48 11.60
C ASP A 239 -11.87 9.06 11.73
N HIS A 240 -11.10 8.03 11.37
CA HIS A 240 -11.53 6.63 11.44
C HIS A 240 -11.33 6.04 12.85
N THR A 241 -12.06 6.60 13.83
CA THR A 241 -11.91 6.33 15.27
C THR A 241 -11.99 4.85 15.65
N ALA A 242 -12.84 4.07 14.96
CA ALA A 242 -12.99 2.63 15.23
C ALA A 242 -11.72 1.84 14.90
N SER A 243 -11.06 2.13 13.78
CA SER A 243 -9.79 1.50 13.40
C SER A 243 -8.64 1.95 14.29
N LEU A 244 -8.59 3.25 14.65
CA LEU A 244 -7.61 3.78 15.59
C LEU A 244 -7.71 3.07 16.95
N ALA A 245 -8.92 2.93 17.50
CA ALA A 245 -9.14 2.22 18.75
C ALA A 245 -8.74 0.73 18.66
N LEU A 246 -9.02 0.08 17.52
CA LEU A 246 -8.65 -1.32 17.30
C LEU A 246 -7.13 -1.50 17.29
N VAL A 247 -6.39 -0.74 16.46
CA VAL A 247 -4.94 -0.89 16.33
C VAL A 247 -4.21 -0.48 17.62
N ALA A 248 -4.67 0.56 18.32
CA ALA A 248 -4.14 0.94 19.63
C ALA A 248 -4.31 -0.19 20.65
N LYS A 249 -5.50 -0.81 20.73
CA LYS A 249 -5.75 -1.99 21.60
C LYS A 249 -4.84 -3.16 21.25
N MET A 250 -4.48 -3.33 19.98
CA MET A 250 -3.62 -4.42 19.51
C MET A 250 -2.12 -4.10 19.66
N GLY A 251 -1.78 -2.91 20.15
CA GLY A 251 -0.40 -2.50 20.41
C GLY A 251 0.36 -1.96 19.20
N PHE A 252 -0.34 -1.55 18.14
CA PHE A 252 0.27 -0.78 17.08
C PHE A 252 0.61 0.63 17.58
N GLU A 253 1.74 1.14 17.15
CA GLU A 253 2.27 2.44 17.55
C GLU A 253 2.33 3.36 16.32
N PHE A 254 1.99 4.64 16.52
CA PHE A 254 2.07 5.66 15.48
C PHE A 254 3.53 5.89 15.09
N VAL A 255 3.79 5.97 13.79
CA VAL A 255 5.12 6.24 13.23
C VAL A 255 5.20 7.65 12.66
N GLU A 256 4.34 7.96 11.70
CA GLU A 256 4.31 9.25 11.01
C GLU A 256 3.00 9.42 10.23
N ASN A 257 2.71 10.65 9.78
CA ASN A 257 1.68 10.89 8.79
C ASN A 257 2.22 10.61 7.38
N VAL A 258 1.35 10.09 6.52
CA VAL A 258 1.66 9.77 5.14
C VAL A 258 0.54 10.22 4.20
N HIS A 259 0.92 10.62 2.99
CA HIS A 259 0.00 11.22 2.03
C HIS A 259 0.18 10.60 0.64
N TRP A 260 -0.93 10.39 -0.06
CA TRP A 260 -0.96 10.11 -1.48
C TRP A 260 -1.42 11.35 -2.22
N VAL A 261 -0.68 11.75 -3.23
CA VAL A 261 -0.96 12.98 -3.98
C VAL A 261 -0.91 12.74 -5.48
N ILE A 262 -1.63 13.61 -6.21
CA ILE A 262 -1.50 13.73 -7.67
C ILE A 262 -0.94 15.12 -7.96
N LEU A 263 0.15 15.18 -8.73
CA LEU A 263 0.69 16.44 -9.25
C LEU A 263 -0.19 16.95 -10.41
N ASN A 264 -0.41 18.27 -10.43
CA ASN A 264 -1.19 18.96 -11.48
C ASN A 264 -0.32 19.29 -12.70
#